data_cefb5d20936d6d265e9a651110b0654b
#
_entry.id   cefb5d20936d6d265e9a651110b0654b
#
_cell.length_a   1.000
_cell.length_b   1.000
_cell.length_c   1.000
_cell.angle_alpha   90.00
_cell.angle_beta   90.00
_cell.angle_gamma   90.00
#
_symmetry.space_group_name_H-M   'P 1'
#
loop_
_entity.id
_entity.type
_entity.pdbx_description
1 polymer ?
#
loop_
_entity_poly.entity_id
_entity_poly.type
_entity_poly.pdbx_seq_one_letter_code
_entity_poly.pdbx_strand_id
1 'polypeptide(L)'
;MNLKKLTSGFLAILTVTSLILTGTSCSDTETTDSTPFAIYYSGMTDIGPSMNAKISAPTYIGATPTDFTITKIILENESVNTESFVIDATTGEIEIKNSDNLAVGLYHLSISCVSNGKTYNFTDAVSINMMRPVPEGITVEPNLLTIDYADVKTSDAKAQVKTEGEHVSISKYSIAESGFKDYFTVNASGEISINKNYEGDILPGIYKVALKLQTEAGEGIFADAVTFNITSKPLALTYTPNKGKMEEATEGPTSYTTNVPTLKGSLEGVVYRIANITPATDKIKIDASTGVISVVEGHGFKAGETYVIDVNVKNIYNTTEEADKVFESVFTLEVVGFIAPIEDFTYENVTKTQATPFTIAHTDAFKGDEVTFELGELTAELQGQLNIDATTGTITAKKGNTIPVGTHTVAVKAKNVKGEQTTTFTLVI
;
A
#
# COMPACT_ATOMS: atom_id res chain seq x y z
N MET A 1 40.31 22.03 -30.75
CA MET A 1 40.53 21.52 -32.13
C MET A 1 39.41 20.51 -32.41
N ASN A 2 38.48 20.93 -33.28
CA ASN A 2 37.48 20.21 -34.11
C ASN A 2 36.70 19.04 -33.49
N LEU A 3 35.43 19.20 -33.20
CA LEU A 3 34.23 19.33 -34.05
C LEU A 3 34.05 18.17 -35.04
N LYS A 4 33.03 17.33 -34.85
CA LYS A 4 32.01 17.08 -35.87
C LYS A 4 30.80 16.29 -35.29
N LYS A 5 29.64 16.95 -35.41
CA LYS A 5 28.29 16.40 -35.39
C LYS A 5 28.14 15.35 -36.50
N LEU A 6 27.34 14.31 -36.23
CA LEU A 6 26.55 13.67 -37.28
C LEU A 6 25.17 13.30 -36.75
N THR A 7 24.19 14.09 -37.10
CA THR A 7 22.77 13.77 -37.15
C THR A 7 22.54 12.77 -38.27
N SER A 8 21.90 11.64 -38.00
CA SER A 8 21.37 10.79 -39.07
C SER A 8 19.87 10.62 -38.88
N GLY A 9 19.11 11.41 -39.62
CA GLY A 9 17.69 11.19 -39.82
C GLY A 9 17.49 10.02 -40.79
N PHE A 10 16.68 9.05 -40.41
CA PHE A 10 16.20 8.02 -41.31
C PHE A 10 14.99 8.56 -42.08
N LEU A 11 15.21 8.91 -43.31
CA LEU A 11 14.16 9.18 -44.32
C LEU A 11 13.94 7.85 -45.05
N ALA A 12 12.82 7.19 -44.80
CA ALA A 12 12.42 6.03 -45.58
C ALA A 12 11.91 6.49 -46.95
N ILE A 13 12.70 6.27 -47.96
CA ILE A 13 12.30 6.47 -49.36
C ILE A 13 11.67 5.16 -49.85
N LEU A 14 10.37 5.23 -50.10
CA LEU A 14 9.59 4.18 -50.77
C LEU A 14 9.95 4.18 -52.26
N THR A 15 10.82 3.30 -52.70
CA THR A 15 11.08 3.09 -54.14
C THR A 15 10.08 2.11 -54.71
N VAL A 16 9.10 2.61 -55.44
CA VAL A 16 8.23 1.81 -56.32
C VAL A 16 9.05 1.43 -57.53
N THR A 17 9.47 0.16 -57.62
CA THR A 17 10.06 -0.38 -58.84
C THR A 17 8.96 -0.81 -59.78
N SER A 18 8.69 -0.03 -60.81
CA SER A 18 7.81 -0.43 -61.94
C SER A 18 8.58 -1.34 -62.87
N LEU A 19 8.20 -2.61 -62.92
CA LEU A 19 8.68 -3.57 -63.90
C LEU A 19 7.84 -3.44 -65.18
N ILE A 20 8.41 -2.87 -66.21
CA ILE A 20 7.80 -2.81 -67.54
C ILE A 20 8.16 -4.10 -68.31
N LEU A 21 7.20 -4.98 -68.46
CA LEU A 21 7.31 -6.12 -69.39
C LEU A 21 6.67 -5.69 -70.73
N THR A 22 7.50 -5.54 -71.75
CA THR A 22 7.04 -5.43 -73.16
C THR A 22 6.88 -6.81 -73.72
N GLY A 23 5.65 -7.22 -73.89
CA GLY A 23 5.25 -8.43 -74.63
C GLY A 23 4.45 -8.02 -75.86
N THR A 24 4.89 -8.48 -77.03
CA THR A 24 4.36 -8.20 -78.36
C THR A 24 2.94 -8.76 -78.60
N SER A 25 2.13 -7.92 -79.26
CA SER A 25 0.82 -8.09 -79.82
C SER A 25 0.50 -9.42 -80.47
N CYS A 26 -0.70 -9.95 -80.17
CA CYS A 26 -1.61 -10.51 -81.16
C CYS A 26 -3.05 -10.08 -80.82
N SER A 27 -3.74 -9.57 -81.82
CA SER A 27 -5.06 -9.00 -81.80
C SER A 27 -6.14 -10.06 -81.51
N ASP A 28 -6.90 -9.82 -80.43
CA ASP A 28 -8.33 -10.16 -80.37
C ASP A 28 -8.99 -9.13 -79.45
N THR A 29 -10.05 -8.53 -79.98
CA THR A 29 -10.80 -7.47 -79.34
C THR A 29 -11.62 -8.04 -78.14
N GLU A 30 -11.01 -8.18 -77.01
CA GLU A 30 -11.69 -8.16 -75.71
C GLU A 30 -11.08 -7.00 -74.94
N THR A 31 -11.92 -6.04 -74.60
CA THR A 31 -11.59 -4.98 -73.66
C THR A 31 -11.30 -5.60 -72.32
N THR A 32 -10.08 -6.10 -72.14
CA THR A 32 -9.60 -6.48 -70.82
C THR A 32 -9.31 -5.20 -70.08
N ASP A 33 -10.17 -4.86 -69.15
CA ASP A 33 -9.93 -3.80 -68.19
C ASP A 33 -8.62 -4.17 -67.42
N SER A 34 -7.53 -3.54 -67.80
CA SER A 34 -6.21 -3.81 -67.28
C SER A 34 -5.95 -3.08 -65.97
N THR A 35 -6.97 -2.57 -65.34
CA THR A 35 -6.87 -1.95 -64.02
C THR A 35 -6.54 -3.02 -62.98
N PRO A 36 -5.37 -2.92 -62.35
CA PRO A 36 -5.03 -3.92 -61.32
C PRO A 36 -6.06 -3.83 -60.17
N PHE A 37 -6.72 -4.91 -59.87
CA PHE A 37 -7.65 -4.99 -58.73
C PHE A 37 -6.85 -5.22 -57.44
N ALA A 38 -7.13 -4.39 -56.43
CA ALA A 38 -6.54 -4.53 -55.10
C ALA A 38 -7.54 -4.06 -54.04
N ILE A 39 -7.50 -4.70 -52.89
CA ILE A 39 -8.20 -4.23 -51.67
C ILE A 39 -7.21 -3.87 -50.59
N TYR A 40 -7.60 -2.96 -49.74
CA TYR A 40 -6.81 -2.53 -48.64
C TYR A 40 -7.68 -2.27 -47.42
N TYR A 41 -7.41 -2.99 -46.33
CA TYR A 41 -8.04 -2.77 -45.03
C TYR A 41 -7.21 -1.81 -44.19
N SER A 42 -7.82 -0.73 -43.69
CA SER A 42 -7.29 0.08 -42.62
C SER A 42 -7.80 -0.51 -41.32
N GLY A 43 -7.06 -1.45 -40.74
CA GLY A 43 -7.57 -2.28 -39.68
C GLY A 43 -7.29 -1.76 -38.26
N MET A 44 -8.08 -2.26 -37.32
CA MET A 44 -7.74 -2.27 -35.91
C MET A 44 -6.61 -3.28 -35.71
N THR A 45 -5.51 -2.85 -35.09
CA THR A 45 -4.34 -3.71 -34.88
C THR A 45 -4.41 -4.45 -33.54
N ASP A 46 -4.99 -3.85 -32.50
CA ASP A 46 -5.01 -4.40 -31.14
C ASP A 46 -6.46 -4.58 -30.65
N ILE A 47 -6.75 -5.73 -30.06
CA ILE A 47 -8.03 -6.05 -29.46
C ILE A 47 -7.78 -6.85 -28.17
N GLY A 48 -8.56 -6.60 -27.13
CA GLY A 48 -8.52 -7.36 -25.88
C GLY A 48 -9.70 -8.33 -25.72
N PRO A 49 -9.67 -9.20 -24.73
CA PRO A 49 -10.81 -10.02 -24.35
C PRO A 49 -12.04 -9.16 -24.01
N SER A 50 -13.23 -9.73 -24.23
CA SER A 50 -14.54 -9.07 -24.02
C SER A 50 -14.78 -7.80 -24.86
N MET A 51 -13.92 -7.50 -25.81
CA MET A 51 -14.13 -6.41 -26.76
C MET A 51 -14.85 -6.90 -28.01
N ASN A 52 -15.92 -6.21 -28.40
CA ASN A 52 -16.51 -6.36 -29.72
C ASN A 52 -15.99 -5.22 -30.59
N ALA A 53 -15.48 -5.56 -31.74
CA ALA A 53 -14.86 -4.60 -32.62
C ALA A 53 -15.27 -4.83 -34.08
N LYS A 54 -15.12 -3.79 -34.90
CA LYS A 54 -15.37 -3.85 -36.34
C LYS A 54 -14.19 -3.27 -37.08
N ILE A 55 -13.76 -3.95 -38.13
CA ILE A 55 -12.84 -3.47 -39.12
C ILE A 55 -13.65 -3.00 -40.30
N SER A 56 -13.54 -1.72 -40.65
CA SER A 56 -14.29 -1.10 -41.74
C SER A 56 -14.08 -1.83 -43.06
N ALA A 57 -15.06 -1.74 -43.94
CA ALA A 57 -14.97 -2.21 -45.29
C ALA A 57 -13.66 -1.73 -45.99
N PRO A 58 -13.04 -2.59 -46.81
CA PRO A 58 -11.78 -2.23 -47.46
C PRO A 58 -11.99 -1.11 -48.49
N THR A 59 -10.96 -0.29 -48.66
CA THR A 59 -10.81 0.52 -49.85
C THR A 59 -10.29 -0.35 -50.98
N TYR A 60 -10.66 -0.04 -52.22
CA TYR A 60 -10.26 -0.84 -53.35
C TYR A 60 -9.91 -0.03 -54.59
N ILE A 61 -9.14 -0.61 -55.49
CA ILE A 61 -8.82 -0.11 -56.81
C ILE A 61 -9.48 -1.09 -57.81
N GLY A 62 -10.21 -0.55 -58.79
CA GLY A 62 -10.92 -1.32 -59.80
C GLY A 62 -12.42 -1.32 -59.59
N ALA A 63 -13.13 -2.36 -60.12
CA ALA A 63 -14.56 -2.46 -59.98
C ALA A 63 -14.99 -2.87 -58.55
N THR A 64 -16.19 -2.48 -58.17
CA THR A 64 -16.71 -2.75 -56.80
C THR A 64 -16.67 -4.23 -56.46
N PRO A 65 -16.03 -4.66 -55.37
CA PRO A 65 -15.97 -6.03 -54.90
C PRO A 65 -17.26 -6.45 -54.18
N THR A 66 -17.60 -7.75 -54.30
CA THR A 66 -18.71 -8.43 -53.60
C THR A 66 -18.26 -9.82 -53.20
N ASP A 67 -19.15 -10.57 -52.56
CA ASP A 67 -18.95 -11.99 -52.19
C ASP A 67 -17.67 -12.20 -51.36
N PHE A 68 -17.47 -11.29 -50.41
CA PHE A 68 -16.33 -11.38 -49.50
C PHE A 68 -16.45 -12.61 -48.59
N THR A 69 -15.35 -13.35 -48.46
CA THR A 69 -15.22 -14.49 -47.55
C THR A 69 -13.86 -14.54 -46.92
N ILE A 70 -13.77 -14.93 -45.64
CA ILE A 70 -12.53 -15.28 -44.99
C ILE A 70 -12.15 -16.70 -45.40
N THR A 71 -11.04 -16.88 -46.11
CA THR A 71 -10.62 -18.16 -46.64
C THR A 71 -9.64 -18.90 -45.75
N LYS A 72 -8.90 -18.17 -44.92
CA LYS A 72 -7.93 -18.73 -43.99
C LYS A 72 -7.69 -17.79 -42.81
N ILE A 73 -7.53 -18.37 -41.65
CA ILE A 73 -7.11 -17.65 -40.42
C ILE A 73 -5.84 -18.32 -39.93
N ILE A 74 -4.80 -17.54 -39.70
CA ILE A 74 -3.52 -17.97 -39.15
C ILE A 74 -3.32 -17.24 -37.80
N LEU A 75 -2.99 -17.98 -36.75
CA LEU A 75 -2.51 -17.43 -35.48
C LEU A 75 -1.03 -17.74 -35.38
N GLU A 76 -0.20 -16.71 -35.22
CA GLU A 76 1.26 -16.80 -35.25
C GLU A 76 1.81 -17.46 -36.51
N ASN A 77 1.76 -18.73 -36.70
CA ASN A 77 2.16 -19.45 -37.92
C ASN A 77 1.29 -20.68 -38.15
N GLU A 78 0.26 -20.89 -37.35
CA GLU A 78 -0.59 -22.05 -37.41
C GLU A 78 -1.99 -21.71 -37.94
N SER A 79 -2.55 -22.56 -38.78
CA SER A 79 -3.94 -22.40 -39.25
C SER A 79 -4.91 -22.74 -38.12
N VAL A 80 -5.77 -21.81 -37.80
CA VAL A 80 -6.80 -21.96 -36.75
C VAL A 80 -8.21 -21.82 -37.36
N ASN A 81 -9.19 -22.42 -36.69
CA ASN A 81 -10.59 -22.24 -37.03
C ASN A 81 -11.28 -21.56 -35.85
N THR A 82 -11.95 -20.46 -36.13
CA THR A 82 -12.73 -19.70 -35.16
C THR A 82 -13.89 -18.99 -35.84
N GLU A 83 -15.03 -18.94 -35.16
CA GLU A 83 -16.22 -18.21 -35.60
C GLU A 83 -16.24 -16.75 -35.10
N SER A 84 -15.17 -16.31 -34.43
CA SER A 84 -15.11 -14.97 -33.86
C SER A 84 -14.91 -13.88 -34.92
N PHE A 85 -14.44 -14.21 -36.12
CA PHE A 85 -14.28 -13.26 -37.23
C PHE A 85 -15.38 -13.48 -38.26
N VAL A 86 -16.29 -12.52 -38.39
CA VAL A 86 -17.44 -12.58 -39.32
C VAL A 86 -17.27 -11.45 -40.35
N ILE A 87 -17.21 -11.83 -41.64
CA ILE A 87 -17.13 -10.85 -42.72
C ILE A 87 -18.53 -10.66 -43.37
N ASP A 88 -18.90 -9.41 -43.61
CA ASP A 88 -20.08 -9.10 -44.42
C ASP A 88 -19.74 -9.34 -45.88
N ALA A 89 -20.50 -10.27 -46.52
CA ALA A 89 -20.25 -10.69 -47.88
C ALA A 89 -20.42 -9.55 -48.91
N THR A 90 -21.21 -8.53 -48.60
CA THR A 90 -21.52 -7.43 -49.52
C THR A 90 -20.49 -6.29 -49.40
N THR A 91 -20.15 -5.93 -48.17
CA THR A 91 -19.30 -4.75 -47.88
C THR A 91 -17.85 -5.08 -47.59
N GLY A 92 -17.57 -6.31 -47.15
CA GLY A 92 -16.25 -6.71 -46.67
C GLY A 92 -15.92 -6.19 -45.27
N GLU A 93 -16.89 -5.59 -44.55
CA GLU A 93 -16.70 -5.22 -43.13
C GLU A 93 -16.47 -6.51 -42.33
N ILE A 94 -15.51 -6.50 -41.41
CA ILE A 94 -15.23 -7.63 -40.52
C ILE A 94 -15.66 -7.28 -39.10
N GLU A 95 -16.58 -8.06 -38.57
CA GLU A 95 -16.98 -7.98 -37.17
C GLU A 95 -16.23 -9.01 -36.34
N ILE A 96 -15.65 -8.59 -35.23
CA ILE A 96 -15.00 -9.45 -34.27
C ILE A 96 -15.95 -9.66 -33.11
N LYS A 97 -16.38 -10.91 -32.91
CA LYS A 97 -17.33 -11.32 -31.86
C LYS A 97 -16.66 -12.28 -30.88
N ASN A 98 -17.18 -12.29 -29.65
CA ASN A 98 -16.74 -13.27 -28.65
C ASN A 98 -15.21 -13.35 -28.52
N SER A 99 -14.54 -12.19 -28.44
CA SER A 99 -13.07 -12.11 -28.37
C SER A 99 -12.49 -12.88 -27.19
N ASP A 100 -13.28 -13.19 -26.14
CA ASP A 100 -12.87 -14.06 -25.03
C ASP A 100 -12.49 -15.48 -25.47
N ASN A 101 -12.98 -15.92 -26.62
CA ASN A 101 -12.67 -17.23 -27.18
C ASN A 101 -11.43 -17.23 -28.09
N LEU A 102 -10.82 -16.05 -28.31
CA LEU A 102 -9.63 -15.92 -29.09
C LEU A 102 -8.38 -16.12 -28.22
N ALA A 103 -7.48 -16.95 -28.66
CA ALA A 103 -6.17 -17.06 -28.03
C ALA A 103 -5.36 -15.79 -28.26
N VAL A 104 -4.52 -15.44 -27.29
CA VAL A 104 -3.60 -14.30 -27.42
C VAL A 104 -2.60 -14.54 -28.53
N GLY A 105 -2.32 -13.51 -29.34
CA GLY A 105 -1.37 -13.60 -30.43
C GLY A 105 -1.80 -12.83 -31.67
N LEU A 106 -0.99 -12.88 -32.71
CA LEU A 106 -1.20 -12.16 -33.95
C LEU A 106 -1.97 -13.04 -34.95
N TYR A 107 -3.18 -12.62 -35.30
CA TYR A 107 -4.01 -13.25 -36.31
C TYR A 107 -3.80 -12.59 -37.67
N HIS A 108 -3.66 -13.43 -38.72
CA HIS A 108 -3.67 -13.02 -40.12
C HIS A 108 -4.86 -13.63 -40.82
N LEU A 109 -5.72 -12.80 -41.43
CA LEU A 109 -6.89 -13.23 -42.16
C LEU A 109 -6.64 -13.12 -43.67
N SER A 110 -6.76 -14.22 -44.38
CA SER A 110 -6.80 -14.23 -45.87
C SER A 110 -8.23 -14.09 -46.33
N ILE A 111 -8.45 -13.23 -47.31
CA ILE A 111 -9.80 -12.85 -47.80
C ILE A 111 -9.88 -13.11 -49.30
N SER A 112 -11.05 -13.63 -49.71
CA SER A 112 -11.42 -13.71 -51.11
C SER A 112 -12.62 -12.79 -51.40
N CYS A 113 -12.69 -12.22 -52.58
CA CYS A 113 -13.84 -11.47 -53.06
C CYS A 113 -13.98 -11.62 -54.58
N VAL A 114 -15.14 -11.24 -55.10
CA VAL A 114 -15.41 -11.20 -56.54
C VAL A 114 -15.47 -9.75 -57.02
N SER A 115 -14.74 -9.44 -58.09
CA SER A 115 -14.85 -8.16 -58.75
C SER A 115 -14.91 -8.37 -60.25
N ASN A 116 -15.86 -7.73 -60.93
CA ASN A 116 -16.11 -7.87 -62.36
C ASN A 116 -16.19 -9.37 -62.80
N GLY A 117 -16.88 -10.21 -62.00
CA GLY A 117 -17.08 -11.64 -62.30
C GLY A 117 -15.84 -12.54 -62.07
N LYS A 118 -14.73 -11.97 -61.58
CA LYS A 118 -13.49 -12.71 -61.31
C LYS A 118 -13.19 -12.75 -59.81
N THR A 119 -12.81 -13.94 -59.32
CA THR A 119 -12.41 -14.14 -57.94
C THR A 119 -10.98 -13.74 -57.71
N TYR A 120 -10.74 -12.99 -56.63
CA TYR A 120 -9.43 -12.55 -56.17
C TYR A 120 -9.18 -13.06 -54.76
N ASN A 121 -7.97 -13.52 -54.49
CA ASN A 121 -7.56 -14.01 -53.19
C ASN A 121 -6.42 -13.15 -52.65
N PHE A 122 -6.55 -12.68 -51.42
CA PHE A 122 -5.59 -11.83 -50.75
C PHE A 122 -5.12 -12.57 -49.49
N THR A 123 -3.86 -12.93 -49.51
CA THR A 123 -3.21 -13.56 -48.33
C THR A 123 -2.86 -12.47 -47.33
N ASP A 124 -3.12 -12.76 -46.05
CA ASP A 124 -2.80 -11.86 -44.92
C ASP A 124 -3.33 -10.42 -45.14
N ALA A 125 -4.56 -10.34 -45.65
CA ALA A 125 -5.19 -9.07 -45.96
C ALA A 125 -5.46 -8.21 -44.74
N VAL A 126 -5.62 -8.83 -43.56
CA VAL A 126 -5.87 -8.16 -42.28
C VAL A 126 -5.02 -8.82 -41.20
N SER A 127 -4.39 -8.01 -40.38
CA SER A 127 -3.67 -8.45 -39.18
C SER A 127 -4.38 -7.92 -37.91
N ILE A 128 -4.65 -8.80 -36.97
CA ILE A 128 -5.33 -8.50 -35.71
C ILE A 128 -4.49 -9.05 -34.56
N ASN A 129 -4.06 -8.19 -33.65
CA ASN A 129 -3.28 -8.59 -32.51
C ASN A 129 -4.22 -8.77 -31.30
N MET A 130 -4.40 -10.02 -30.88
CA MET A 130 -5.19 -10.33 -29.69
C MET A 130 -4.32 -10.15 -28.44
N MET A 131 -4.60 -9.10 -27.69
CA MET A 131 -3.82 -8.68 -26.53
C MET A 131 -4.20 -9.42 -25.26
N ARG A 132 -3.25 -9.55 -24.35
CA ARG A 132 -3.51 -10.04 -22.99
C ARG A 132 -4.27 -9.01 -22.18
N PRO A 133 -5.22 -9.46 -21.30
CA PRO A 133 -5.92 -8.55 -20.40
C PRO A 133 -5.01 -7.98 -19.32
N VAL A 134 -3.97 -8.75 -18.92
CA VAL A 134 -2.95 -8.33 -17.95
C VAL A 134 -1.60 -8.97 -18.34
N PRO A 135 -0.45 -8.42 -17.92
CA PRO A 135 0.84 -9.07 -18.07
C PRO A 135 0.90 -10.43 -17.37
N GLU A 136 1.72 -11.34 -17.86
CA GLU A 136 1.99 -12.62 -17.18
C GLU A 136 2.71 -12.41 -15.83
N GLY A 137 3.52 -11.38 -15.76
CA GLY A 137 4.26 -10.95 -14.60
C GLY A 137 4.86 -9.58 -14.82
N ILE A 138 5.56 -9.11 -13.80
CA ILE A 138 6.38 -7.90 -13.89
C ILE A 138 7.71 -8.13 -13.20
N THR A 139 8.73 -7.45 -13.70
CA THR A 139 9.99 -7.23 -12.97
C THR A 139 10.16 -5.73 -12.74
N VAL A 140 10.76 -5.37 -11.61
CA VAL A 140 11.09 -3.98 -11.28
C VAL A 140 12.56 -3.87 -10.97
N GLU A 141 13.25 -2.97 -11.64
CA GLU A 141 14.70 -2.79 -11.50
C GLU A 141 15.06 -1.32 -11.21
N PRO A 142 15.80 -1.06 -10.12
CA PRO A 142 16.12 -2.00 -9.03
C PRO A 142 14.88 -2.35 -8.19
N ASN A 143 14.80 -3.57 -7.66
CA ASN A 143 13.68 -4.03 -6.84
C ASN A 143 13.78 -3.57 -5.38
N LEU A 144 14.93 -3.00 -4.99
CA LEU A 144 15.18 -2.39 -3.68
C LEU A 144 15.83 -1.02 -3.87
N LEU A 145 15.21 -0.03 -3.28
CA LEU A 145 15.71 1.35 -3.20
C LEU A 145 15.95 1.71 -1.74
N THR A 146 17.19 2.03 -1.39
CA THR A 146 17.56 2.49 -0.05
C THR A 146 17.81 3.98 -0.08
N ILE A 147 17.09 4.74 0.76
CA ILE A 147 17.08 6.20 0.77
C ILE A 147 17.20 6.66 2.21
N ASP A 148 18.12 7.59 2.49
CA ASP A 148 18.20 8.23 3.81
C ASP A 148 16.96 9.10 4.03
N TYR A 149 16.41 9.07 5.23
CA TYR A 149 15.25 9.87 5.63
C TYR A 149 15.44 11.37 5.38
N ALA A 150 16.67 11.86 5.59
CA ALA A 150 17.00 13.27 5.35
C ALA A 150 16.85 13.65 3.87
N ASP A 151 17.03 12.68 2.95
CA ASP A 151 17.01 12.88 1.51
C ASP A 151 15.69 12.50 0.85
N VAL A 152 14.70 11.98 1.60
CA VAL A 152 13.45 11.46 1.05
C VAL A 152 12.76 12.46 0.12
N LYS A 153 12.71 13.74 0.50
CA LYS A 153 12.03 14.78 -0.32
C LYS A 153 12.86 15.25 -1.52
N THR A 154 14.15 14.95 -1.57
CA THR A 154 15.07 15.40 -2.61
C THR A 154 15.58 14.26 -3.49
N SER A 155 15.42 13.01 -3.05
CA SER A 155 15.93 11.83 -3.73
C SER A 155 15.39 11.71 -5.15
N ASP A 156 16.31 11.42 -6.09
CA ASP A 156 15.98 11.05 -7.48
C ASP A 156 16.00 9.52 -7.70
N ALA A 157 16.03 8.75 -6.61
CA ALA A 157 15.99 7.29 -6.68
C ALA A 157 14.69 6.82 -7.32
N LYS A 158 14.83 5.94 -8.29
CA LYS A 158 13.73 5.44 -9.11
C LYS A 158 13.95 3.99 -9.54
N ALA A 159 12.87 3.30 -9.81
CA ALA A 159 12.85 1.96 -10.31
C ALA A 159 11.96 1.88 -11.56
N GLN A 160 12.31 1.01 -12.50
CA GLN A 160 11.59 0.85 -13.75
C GLN A 160 10.85 -0.47 -13.79
N VAL A 161 9.56 -0.42 -14.08
CA VAL A 161 8.72 -1.60 -14.33
C VAL A 161 8.99 -2.13 -15.74
N LYS A 162 9.15 -3.44 -15.85
CA LYS A 162 9.12 -4.19 -17.09
C LYS A 162 8.01 -5.24 -17.00
N THR A 163 7.20 -5.34 -18.02
CA THR A 163 6.16 -6.37 -18.12
C THR A 163 6.71 -7.65 -18.73
N GLU A 164 6.18 -8.77 -18.29
CA GLU A 164 6.49 -10.10 -18.81
C GLU A 164 5.34 -10.61 -19.69
N GLY A 165 5.68 -11.40 -20.69
CA GLY A 165 4.74 -11.88 -21.70
C GLY A 165 4.69 -10.99 -22.93
N GLU A 166 4.32 -11.61 -24.06
CA GLU A 166 4.06 -10.92 -25.32
C GLU A 166 2.60 -10.46 -25.42
N HIS A 167 2.30 -9.63 -26.39
CA HIS A 167 0.95 -9.13 -26.67
C HIS A 167 0.29 -8.45 -25.47
N VAL A 168 1.02 -7.61 -24.76
CA VAL A 168 0.50 -6.79 -23.67
C VAL A 168 0.82 -5.31 -23.90
N SER A 169 -0.16 -4.46 -23.70
CA SER A 169 0.00 -3.00 -23.79
C SER A 169 -0.58 -2.36 -22.54
N ILE A 170 0.26 -1.68 -21.77
CA ILE A 170 -0.16 -1.01 -20.54
C ILE A 170 -0.66 0.38 -20.86
N SER A 171 -1.93 0.63 -20.57
CA SER A 171 -2.57 1.94 -20.69
C SER A 171 -2.35 2.82 -19.45
N LYS A 172 -2.17 2.19 -18.26
CA LYS A 172 -1.97 2.93 -17.02
C LYS A 172 -1.19 2.11 -15.98
N TYR A 173 -0.25 2.79 -15.33
CA TYR A 173 0.41 2.34 -14.10
C TYR A 173 -0.15 3.12 -12.91
N SER A 174 -0.33 2.45 -11.77
CA SER A 174 -0.71 3.09 -10.51
C SER A 174 -0.17 2.31 -9.33
N ILE A 175 -0.01 2.99 -8.19
CA ILE A 175 0.27 2.33 -6.91
C ILE A 175 -1.03 1.69 -6.43
N ALA A 176 -0.99 0.43 -6.04
CA ALA A 176 -2.15 -0.26 -5.49
C ALA A 176 -2.52 0.30 -4.09
N GLU A 177 -3.79 0.11 -3.71
CA GLU A 177 -4.29 0.61 -2.43
C GLU A 177 -3.49 0.03 -1.25
N SER A 178 -2.99 0.92 -0.41
CA SER A 178 -2.28 0.61 0.84
C SER A 178 -2.30 1.83 1.75
N GLY A 179 -1.96 1.67 3.03
CA GLY A 179 -1.87 2.78 3.98
C GLY A 179 -0.76 3.80 3.66
N PHE A 180 0.10 3.49 2.70
CA PHE A 180 1.22 4.34 2.27
C PHE A 180 1.26 4.58 0.76
N LYS A 181 0.16 4.35 0.04
CA LYS A 181 0.13 4.52 -1.43
C LYS A 181 0.56 5.90 -1.88
N ASP A 182 0.22 6.93 -1.11
CA ASP A 182 0.50 8.33 -1.44
C ASP A 182 1.96 8.74 -1.22
N TYR A 183 2.76 7.87 -0.56
CA TYR A 183 4.21 8.08 -0.37
C TYR A 183 5.00 7.91 -1.66
N PHE A 184 4.45 7.18 -2.63
CA PHE A 184 5.10 6.81 -3.86
C PHE A 184 4.28 7.25 -5.06
N THR A 185 4.94 7.36 -6.19
CA THR A 185 4.30 7.68 -7.47
C THR A 185 4.85 6.78 -8.56
N VAL A 186 4.05 6.53 -9.58
CA VAL A 186 4.48 5.87 -10.80
C VAL A 186 4.00 6.71 -11.98
N ASN A 187 4.88 6.93 -12.96
CA ASN A 187 4.54 7.69 -14.15
C ASN A 187 4.00 6.80 -15.28
N ALA A 188 3.61 7.41 -16.39
CA ALA A 188 3.05 6.72 -17.55
C ALA A 188 4.03 5.76 -18.24
N SER A 189 5.33 5.88 -18.01
CA SER A 189 6.34 4.95 -18.52
C SER A 189 6.68 3.81 -17.55
N GLY A 190 5.99 3.74 -16.39
CA GLY A 190 6.24 2.72 -15.38
C GLY A 190 7.47 3.01 -14.51
N GLU A 191 7.94 4.24 -14.44
CA GLU A 191 9.00 4.64 -13.52
C GLU A 191 8.40 4.98 -12.16
N ILE A 192 8.86 4.29 -11.11
CA ILE A 192 8.40 4.41 -9.73
C ILE A 192 9.41 5.23 -8.95
N SER A 193 8.93 6.17 -8.13
CA SER A 193 9.76 7.00 -7.26
C SER A 193 8.99 7.42 -6.01
N ILE A 194 9.68 8.08 -5.08
CA ILE A 194 9.04 8.77 -3.97
C ILE A 194 8.19 9.93 -4.50
N ASN A 195 7.02 10.10 -3.91
CA ASN A 195 6.17 11.27 -4.15
C ASN A 195 6.70 12.49 -3.39
N LYS A 196 7.51 13.29 -4.06
CA LYS A 196 8.09 14.52 -3.49
C LYS A 196 7.04 15.56 -3.08
N ASN A 197 5.80 15.45 -3.61
CA ASN A 197 4.69 16.36 -3.32
C ASN A 197 3.82 15.86 -2.14
N TYR A 198 4.15 14.71 -1.55
CA TYR A 198 3.45 14.27 -0.35
C TYR A 198 3.75 15.23 0.81
N GLU A 199 2.70 15.84 1.38
CA GLU A 199 2.85 16.89 2.41
C GLU A 199 3.29 16.35 3.77
N GLY A 200 3.02 15.07 4.07
CA GLY A 200 3.42 14.41 5.31
C GLY A 200 4.87 13.92 5.33
N ASP A 201 5.25 13.29 6.44
CA ASP A 201 6.52 12.59 6.59
C ASP A 201 6.42 11.15 6.10
N ILE A 202 7.40 10.70 5.34
CA ILE A 202 7.62 9.29 5.03
C ILE A 202 8.67 8.78 6.02
N LEU A 203 8.20 8.13 7.07
CA LEU A 203 9.05 7.72 8.19
C LEU A 203 10.06 6.63 7.79
N PRO A 204 11.17 6.47 8.54
CA PRO A 204 12.06 5.34 8.37
C PRO A 204 11.32 4.01 8.49
N GLY A 205 11.58 3.08 7.57
CA GLY A 205 10.91 1.80 7.51
C GLY A 205 11.04 1.12 6.15
N ILE A 206 10.56 -0.10 6.07
CA ILE A 206 10.53 -0.90 4.84
C ILE A 206 9.12 -0.86 4.27
N TYR A 207 9.00 -0.33 3.06
CA TYR A 207 7.74 -0.19 2.34
C TYR A 207 7.74 -1.11 1.12
N LYS A 208 6.93 -2.16 1.16
CA LYS A 208 6.72 -3.06 0.04
C LYS A 208 5.54 -2.54 -0.78
N VAL A 209 5.85 -2.06 -1.96
CA VAL A 209 4.89 -1.39 -2.82
C VAL A 209 4.32 -2.37 -3.83
N ALA A 210 3.00 -2.47 -3.86
CA ALA A 210 2.27 -3.19 -4.88
C ALA A 210 1.88 -2.25 -6.03
N LEU A 211 1.94 -2.76 -7.24
CA LEU A 211 1.55 -2.03 -8.44
C LEU A 211 0.27 -2.56 -9.02
N LYS A 212 -0.54 -1.65 -9.54
CA LYS A 212 -1.71 -1.96 -10.35
C LYS A 212 -1.44 -1.50 -11.77
N LEU A 213 -1.45 -2.44 -12.69
CA LEU A 213 -1.30 -2.22 -14.12
C LEU A 213 -2.64 -2.40 -14.80
N GLN A 214 -2.97 -1.51 -15.69
CA GLN A 214 -4.21 -1.52 -16.45
C GLN A 214 -3.91 -1.58 -17.95
N THR A 215 -4.62 -2.43 -18.67
CA THR A 215 -4.67 -2.49 -20.13
C THR A 215 -6.06 -2.03 -20.58
N GLU A 216 -6.32 -2.00 -21.88
CA GLU A 216 -7.67 -1.74 -22.41
C GLU A 216 -8.67 -2.86 -22.06
N ALA A 217 -8.18 -4.09 -21.82
CA ALA A 217 -9.01 -5.26 -21.59
C ALA A 217 -9.11 -5.70 -20.13
N GLY A 218 -8.32 -5.14 -19.22
CA GLY A 218 -8.35 -5.56 -17.81
C GLY A 218 -7.34 -4.87 -16.93
N GLU A 219 -7.25 -5.32 -15.69
CA GLU A 219 -6.30 -4.82 -14.71
C GLU A 219 -5.70 -5.95 -13.86
N GLY A 220 -4.44 -5.80 -13.47
CA GLY A 220 -3.74 -6.74 -12.60
C GLY A 220 -3.04 -6.01 -11.46
N ILE A 221 -3.00 -6.65 -10.28
CA ILE A 221 -2.26 -6.19 -9.12
C ILE A 221 -1.08 -7.11 -8.86
N PHE A 222 0.11 -6.53 -8.76
CA PHE A 222 1.38 -7.21 -8.53
C PHE A 222 1.89 -6.81 -7.15
N ALA A 223 1.78 -7.74 -6.20
CA ALA A 223 2.20 -7.52 -4.82
C ALA A 223 3.72 -7.42 -4.70
N ASP A 224 4.19 -6.66 -3.69
CA ASP A 224 5.62 -6.55 -3.36
C ASP A 224 6.53 -6.28 -4.57
N ALA A 225 6.03 -5.53 -5.54
CA ALA A 225 6.71 -5.28 -6.81
C ALA A 225 8.06 -4.56 -6.65
N VAL A 226 8.14 -3.63 -5.70
CA VAL A 226 9.36 -2.91 -5.34
C VAL A 226 9.40 -2.61 -3.85
N THR A 227 10.59 -2.60 -3.28
CA THR A 227 10.80 -2.26 -1.86
C THR A 227 11.53 -0.93 -1.76
N PHE A 228 10.95 0.00 -0.99
CA PHE A 228 11.63 1.21 -0.53
C PHE A 228 12.06 1.01 0.93
N ASN A 229 13.34 1.06 1.18
CA ASN A 229 13.93 1.05 2.52
C ASN A 229 14.35 2.46 2.88
N ILE A 230 13.51 3.15 3.66
CA ILE A 230 13.82 4.48 4.19
C ILE A 230 14.62 4.31 5.48
N THR A 231 15.88 4.69 5.43
CA THR A 231 16.84 4.49 6.52
C THR A 231 17.11 5.79 7.25
N SER A 232 17.51 5.69 8.51
CA SER A 232 17.96 6.87 9.26
C SER A 232 18.82 6.49 10.46
N LYS A 233 19.61 7.43 10.93
CA LYS A 233 20.11 7.43 12.31
C LYS A 233 18.93 7.46 13.29
N PRO A 234 19.14 7.18 14.60
CA PRO A 234 18.14 7.41 15.61
C PRO A 234 17.67 8.87 15.62
N LEU A 235 16.37 9.12 15.48
CA LEU A 235 15.78 10.46 15.35
C LEU A 235 15.13 10.94 16.65
N ALA A 236 14.37 10.07 17.32
CA ALA A 236 13.72 10.33 18.58
C ALA A 236 13.55 9.05 19.37
N LEU A 237 13.64 9.14 20.70
CA LEU A 237 13.41 8.04 21.63
C LEU A 237 12.33 8.45 22.62
N THR A 238 11.30 7.60 22.78
CA THR A 238 10.18 7.90 23.67
C THR A 238 9.85 6.71 24.55
N TYR A 239 9.87 6.92 25.85
CA TYR A 239 9.31 5.99 26.83
C TYR A 239 7.85 6.36 27.10
N THR A 240 6.96 5.38 27.19
CA THR A 240 5.56 5.60 27.52
C THR A 240 5.14 4.63 28.61
N PRO A 241 4.89 5.13 29.85
CA PRO A 241 5.08 6.51 30.31
C PRO A 241 6.57 6.91 30.38
N ASN A 242 6.87 8.22 30.28
CA ASN A 242 8.22 8.77 30.41
C ASN A 242 8.60 9.07 31.88
N LYS A 243 7.72 8.75 32.80
CA LYS A 243 7.92 8.81 34.25
C LYS A 243 7.48 7.52 34.90
N GLY A 244 8.27 7.03 35.82
CA GLY A 244 7.98 5.89 36.65
C GLY A 244 8.02 6.23 38.13
N LYS A 245 7.29 5.44 38.91
CA LYS A 245 7.33 5.48 40.37
C LYS A 245 7.71 4.12 40.87
N MET A 246 8.59 4.08 41.85
CA MET A 246 8.93 2.86 42.57
C MET A 246 9.01 3.15 44.08
N GLU A 247 8.78 2.15 44.87
CA GLU A 247 8.91 2.27 46.33
C GLU A 247 10.36 2.18 46.76
N GLU A 248 10.66 2.86 47.87
CA GLU A 248 11.93 2.67 48.53
C GLU A 248 12.08 1.19 49.00
N ALA A 249 13.33 0.75 49.08
CA ALA A 249 13.63 -0.61 49.55
C ALA A 249 13.63 -0.65 51.07
N THR A 250 12.47 -0.68 51.69
CA THR A 250 12.35 -0.74 53.16
C THR A 250 12.27 -2.19 53.68
N GLU A 251 11.54 -3.06 53.03
CA GLU A 251 11.38 -4.48 53.38
C GLU A 251 11.17 -5.32 52.13
N GLY A 252 12.14 -6.16 51.78
CA GLY A 252 12.03 -7.10 50.65
C GLY A 252 12.55 -6.54 49.31
N PRO A 253 12.58 -7.38 48.25
CA PRO A 253 13.09 -7.00 46.96
C PRO A 253 12.08 -6.08 46.25
N THR A 254 12.46 -4.84 46.00
CA THR A 254 11.77 -3.94 45.08
C THR A 254 12.54 -3.86 43.80
N SER A 255 11.86 -3.90 42.68
CA SER A 255 12.44 -3.73 41.35
C SER A 255 11.51 -2.88 40.49
N TYR A 256 12.04 -2.30 39.45
CA TYR A 256 11.28 -1.52 38.50
C TYR A 256 11.74 -1.83 37.08
N THR A 257 10.83 -1.86 36.13
CA THR A 257 11.12 -1.97 34.70
C THR A 257 10.20 -1.06 33.89
N THR A 258 10.75 -0.43 32.87
CA THR A 258 9.95 0.34 31.91
C THR A 258 9.32 -0.58 30.86
N ASN A 259 8.36 -0.06 30.10
CA ASN A 259 8.02 -0.64 28.82
C ASN A 259 9.19 -0.47 27.84
N VAL A 260 9.17 -1.23 26.74
CA VAL A 260 10.06 -1.05 25.60
C VAL A 260 9.82 0.35 25.02
N PRO A 261 10.86 1.18 24.83
CA PRO A 261 10.69 2.50 24.27
C PRO A 261 10.38 2.44 22.78
N THR A 262 9.76 3.49 22.28
CA THR A 262 9.57 3.70 20.84
C THR A 262 10.72 4.50 20.28
N LEU A 263 11.44 3.94 19.31
CA LEU A 263 12.49 4.61 18.56
C LEU A 263 11.93 5.08 17.21
N LYS A 264 12.03 6.38 16.92
CA LYS A 264 11.85 6.91 15.56
C LYS A 264 13.21 6.82 14.88
N GLY A 265 13.32 6.01 13.85
CA GLY A 265 14.56 5.73 13.12
C GLY A 265 14.62 4.29 12.65
N SER A 266 15.68 3.94 11.94
CA SER A 266 15.91 2.55 11.52
C SER A 266 16.26 1.66 12.70
N LEU A 267 15.69 0.47 12.71
CA LEU A 267 15.86 -0.50 13.83
C LEU A 267 17.02 -1.48 13.60
N GLU A 268 17.65 -1.43 12.45
CA GLU A 268 18.72 -2.37 12.10
C GLU A 268 20.00 -2.10 12.94
N GLY A 269 20.42 -3.13 13.67
CA GLY A 269 21.61 -3.05 14.53
C GLY A 269 21.48 -2.08 15.70
N VAL A 270 20.25 -1.83 16.19
CA VAL A 270 20.03 -0.91 17.32
C VAL A 270 20.65 -1.45 18.58
N VAL A 271 21.38 -0.55 19.28
CA VAL A 271 21.97 -0.79 20.60
C VAL A 271 21.67 0.40 21.49
N TYR A 272 21.11 0.12 22.68
CA TYR A 272 20.81 1.10 23.70
C TYR A 272 21.87 1.09 24.81
N ARG A 273 22.21 2.27 25.32
CA ARG A 273 23.11 2.42 26.47
C ARG A 273 22.64 3.60 27.32
N ILE A 274 22.89 3.53 28.62
CA ILE A 274 22.75 4.68 29.48
C ILE A 274 23.89 5.64 29.14
N ALA A 275 23.55 6.87 28.79
CA ALA A 275 24.50 7.93 28.56
C ALA A 275 24.85 8.62 29.88
N ASN A 276 23.81 8.90 30.70
CA ASN A 276 23.99 9.54 32.00
C ASN A 276 22.79 9.22 32.89
N ILE A 277 23.00 9.28 34.23
CA ILE A 277 21.94 9.22 35.22
C ILE A 277 22.23 10.31 36.25
N THR A 278 21.22 11.11 36.57
CA THR A 278 21.34 12.19 37.55
C THR A 278 20.28 12.02 38.64
N PRO A 279 20.67 11.87 39.93
CA PRO A 279 22.06 11.66 40.45
C PRO A 279 22.65 10.33 39.97
N ALA A 280 23.96 10.24 39.93
CA ALA A 280 24.68 9.07 39.43
C ALA A 280 24.43 7.83 40.32
N THR A 281 24.15 6.70 39.67
CA THR A 281 23.97 5.41 40.35
C THR A 281 24.31 4.25 39.39
N ASP A 282 24.76 3.13 39.97
CA ASP A 282 25.01 1.88 39.28
C ASP A 282 23.83 0.90 39.37
N LYS A 283 22.74 1.29 40.04
CA LYS A 283 21.57 0.43 40.32
C LYS A 283 20.53 0.47 39.21
N ILE A 284 20.59 1.45 38.32
CA ILE A 284 19.75 1.54 37.13
C ILE A 284 20.52 0.97 35.94
N LYS A 285 19.89 0.05 35.22
CA LYS A 285 20.46 -0.64 34.05
C LYS A 285 19.54 -0.46 32.85
N ILE A 286 20.10 -0.65 31.67
CA ILE A 286 19.34 -0.72 30.41
C ILE A 286 19.68 -2.01 29.69
N ASP A 287 18.68 -2.65 29.11
CA ASP A 287 18.89 -3.77 28.20
C ASP A 287 19.33 -3.22 26.84
N ALA A 288 20.50 -3.66 26.40
CA ALA A 288 21.11 -3.11 25.18
C ALA A 288 20.35 -3.44 23.90
N SER A 289 19.51 -4.45 23.90
CA SER A 289 18.75 -4.90 22.71
C SER A 289 17.35 -4.30 22.68
N THR A 290 16.71 -4.14 23.82
CA THR A 290 15.31 -3.69 23.90
C THR A 290 15.15 -2.25 24.35
N GLY A 291 16.17 -1.67 24.99
CA GLY A 291 16.10 -0.33 25.58
C GLY A 291 15.29 -0.29 26.89
N VAL A 292 14.89 -1.41 27.44
CA VAL A 292 14.17 -1.47 28.71
C VAL A 292 15.09 -1.02 29.85
N ILE A 293 14.67 -0.02 30.60
CA ILE A 293 15.37 0.45 31.79
C ILE A 293 14.85 -0.34 32.98
N SER A 294 15.76 -0.83 33.82
CA SER A 294 15.45 -1.60 35.01
C SER A 294 16.25 -1.11 36.24
N VAL A 295 15.64 -1.28 37.38
CA VAL A 295 16.31 -1.09 38.70
C VAL A 295 16.51 -2.44 39.32
N VAL A 296 17.75 -2.71 39.76
CA VAL A 296 18.09 -3.99 40.39
C VAL A 296 17.57 -4.05 41.82
N GLU A 297 17.28 -5.26 42.27
CA GLU A 297 16.95 -5.49 43.67
C GLU A 297 18.07 -5.02 44.61
N GLY A 298 17.71 -4.56 45.80
CA GLY A 298 18.67 -4.03 46.76
C GLY A 298 19.31 -2.70 46.33
N HIS A 299 18.58 -1.92 45.55
CA HIS A 299 19.03 -0.61 45.03
C HIS A 299 19.36 0.40 46.14
N GLY A 300 18.72 0.33 47.29
CA GLY A 300 18.97 1.20 48.46
C GLY A 300 18.44 2.64 48.27
N PHE A 301 17.61 2.89 47.29
CA PHE A 301 17.00 4.21 47.03
C PHE A 301 16.03 4.58 48.15
N LYS A 302 15.89 5.88 48.42
CA LYS A 302 15.05 6.45 49.48
C LYS A 302 13.90 7.27 48.90
N ALA A 303 12.79 7.25 49.60
CA ALA A 303 11.62 8.08 49.24
C ALA A 303 12.03 9.55 49.10
N GLY A 304 11.54 10.19 48.01
CA GLY A 304 11.85 11.55 47.62
C GLY A 304 13.03 11.69 46.66
N GLU A 305 13.79 10.63 46.40
CA GLU A 305 14.82 10.65 45.38
C GLU A 305 14.18 10.62 43.98
N THR A 306 14.80 11.31 43.04
CA THR A 306 14.37 11.32 41.63
C THR A 306 15.62 11.15 40.75
N TYR A 307 15.51 10.20 39.80
CA TYR A 307 16.59 9.88 38.87
C TYR A 307 16.17 10.25 37.45
N VAL A 308 16.94 11.09 36.78
CA VAL A 308 16.75 11.46 35.37
C VAL A 308 17.76 10.67 34.55
N ILE A 309 17.26 10.01 33.50
CA ILE A 309 18.03 9.08 32.69
C ILE A 309 18.14 9.62 31.27
N ASP A 310 19.37 9.72 30.79
CA ASP A 310 19.72 9.99 29.42
C ASP A 310 20.13 8.67 28.74
N VAL A 311 19.63 8.44 27.56
CA VAL A 311 19.89 7.21 26.80
C VAL A 311 20.60 7.53 25.50
N ASN A 312 21.66 6.81 25.25
CA ASN A 312 22.37 6.79 24.00
C ASN A 312 21.85 5.64 23.13
N VAL A 313 21.56 5.93 21.85
CA VAL A 313 21.08 4.94 20.89
C VAL A 313 21.96 4.97 19.65
N LYS A 314 22.41 3.79 19.25
CA LYS A 314 23.16 3.56 18.02
C LYS A 314 22.44 2.56 17.13
N ASN A 315 22.54 2.75 15.81
CA ASN A 315 22.17 1.76 14.81
C ASN A 315 23.27 1.66 13.71
N ILE A 316 23.09 0.87 12.68
CA ILE A 316 24.11 0.71 11.62
C ILE A 316 24.36 2.00 10.81
N TYR A 317 23.45 2.98 10.89
CA TYR A 317 23.53 4.24 10.13
C TYR A 317 24.21 5.37 10.91
N ASN A 318 24.63 5.13 12.16
CA ASN A 318 25.46 6.04 12.97
C ASN A 318 26.95 5.74 12.70
N THR A 319 27.40 5.75 11.46
CA THR A 319 28.72 5.24 11.05
C THR A 319 29.86 6.24 11.19
N THR A 320 29.59 7.49 11.50
CA THR A 320 30.61 8.54 11.64
C THR A 320 31.02 8.73 13.09
N GLU A 321 32.21 9.30 13.33
CA GLU A 321 32.76 9.69 14.64
C GLU A 321 31.87 10.71 15.39
N GLU A 322 30.87 11.29 14.73
CA GLU A 322 29.77 12.00 15.39
C GLU A 322 29.00 10.99 16.23
N ALA A 323 29.42 11.00 17.46
CA ALA A 323 28.89 10.28 18.59
C ALA A 323 27.49 9.68 18.41
N ASP A 324 27.32 8.52 18.95
CA ASP A 324 26.05 7.92 19.33
C ASP A 324 25.04 9.02 19.68
N LYS A 325 23.82 8.90 19.19
CA LYS A 325 22.78 9.87 19.50
C LYS A 325 22.39 9.75 20.97
N VAL A 326 22.58 10.82 21.72
CA VAL A 326 22.10 10.93 23.09
C VAL A 326 20.76 11.62 23.12
N PHE A 327 19.81 10.99 23.78
CA PHE A 327 18.47 11.51 24.07
C PHE A 327 18.42 11.85 25.57
N GLU A 328 18.34 13.13 25.85
CA GLU A 328 18.40 13.66 27.22
C GLU A 328 17.02 13.54 27.90
N SER A 329 17.03 13.23 29.20
CA SER A 329 15.87 13.23 30.09
C SER A 329 14.68 12.39 29.54
N VAL A 330 15.00 11.28 28.88
CA VAL A 330 13.97 10.44 28.22
C VAL A 330 13.10 9.71 29.22
N PHE A 331 13.61 9.47 30.41
CA PHE A 331 12.88 8.81 31.48
C PHE A 331 13.24 9.40 32.83
N THR A 332 12.23 9.57 33.69
CA THR A 332 12.39 10.00 35.08
C THR A 332 11.81 8.96 36.01
N LEU A 333 12.60 8.52 37.00
CA LEU A 333 12.16 7.60 38.04
C LEU A 333 12.03 8.37 39.35
N GLU A 334 10.83 8.35 39.94
CA GLU A 334 10.53 8.91 41.25
C GLU A 334 10.51 7.79 42.28
N VAL A 335 11.23 7.93 43.38
CA VAL A 335 11.17 6.98 44.50
C VAL A 335 10.17 7.50 45.51
N VAL A 336 9.19 6.70 45.84
CA VAL A 336 8.10 7.04 46.77
C VAL A 336 8.17 6.18 48.03
N GLY A 337 7.50 6.58 49.08
CA GLY A 337 7.30 5.74 50.27
C GLY A 337 6.38 4.56 49.96
N PHE A 338 6.06 3.78 50.97
CA PHE A 338 5.17 2.66 50.81
C PHE A 338 3.82 3.12 50.20
N ILE A 339 3.42 2.46 49.13
CA ILE A 339 2.13 2.68 48.49
C ILE A 339 1.22 1.51 48.89
N ALA A 340 0.11 1.80 49.57
CA ALA A 340 -0.82 0.78 49.96
C ALA A 340 -1.46 0.07 48.75
N PRO A 341 -1.53 -1.26 48.73
CA PRO A 341 -2.28 -1.98 47.72
C PRO A 341 -3.76 -1.61 47.75
N ILE A 342 -4.46 -1.91 46.66
CA ILE A 342 -5.92 -1.72 46.59
C ILE A 342 -6.56 -2.82 47.40
N GLU A 343 -7.33 -2.46 48.45
CA GLU A 343 -8.11 -3.37 49.28
C GLU A 343 -9.52 -2.85 49.45
N ASP A 344 -10.48 -3.76 49.70
CA ASP A 344 -11.88 -3.48 50.00
C ASP A 344 -12.56 -2.56 48.92
N PHE A 345 -12.17 -2.74 47.65
CA PHE A 345 -12.69 -1.96 46.54
C PHE A 345 -14.09 -2.41 46.14
N THR A 346 -15.10 -1.72 46.67
CA THR A 346 -16.52 -2.04 46.43
C THR A 346 -17.35 -0.78 46.28
N TYR A 347 -18.46 -0.91 45.56
CA TYR A 347 -19.55 0.09 45.47
C TYR A 347 -20.81 -0.57 46.03
N GLU A 348 -21.64 0.22 46.69
CA GLU A 348 -22.95 -0.27 47.09
C GLU A 348 -23.92 -0.32 45.87
N ASN A 349 -24.83 -1.28 45.91
CA ASN A 349 -25.95 -1.32 45.01
C ASN A 349 -26.88 -0.12 45.28
N VAL A 350 -27.26 0.62 44.24
CA VAL A 350 -28.01 1.84 44.41
C VAL A 350 -29.24 1.89 43.50
N THR A 351 -30.26 2.61 43.99
CA THR A 351 -31.43 2.98 43.21
C THR A 351 -31.41 4.50 42.95
N LYS A 352 -31.55 4.91 41.72
CA LYS A 352 -31.55 6.32 41.27
C LYS A 352 -32.76 6.57 40.39
N THR A 353 -33.09 7.84 40.21
CA THR A 353 -34.24 8.25 39.39
C THR A 353 -33.77 8.70 38.01
N GLN A 354 -34.40 8.20 36.96
CA GLN A 354 -34.12 8.59 35.57
C GLN A 354 -34.16 10.12 35.39
N ALA A 355 -33.31 10.61 34.49
CA ALA A 355 -33.17 12.02 34.13
C ALA A 355 -32.74 12.97 35.27
N THR A 356 -32.52 12.46 36.48
CA THR A 356 -31.93 13.23 37.59
C THR A 356 -30.42 13.08 37.62
N PRO A 357 -29.68 14.11 38.05
CA PRO A 357 -28.25 13.95 38.26
C PRO A 357 -27.99 13.12 39.53
N PHE A 358 -26.97 12.26 39.48
CA PHE A 358 -26.57 11.51 40.67
C PHE A 358 -25.07 11.27 40.71
N THR A 359 -24.60 10.97 41.90
CA THR A 359 -23.22 10.51 42.15
C THR A 359 -23.24 9.17 42.89
N ILE A 360 -22.22 8.36 42.67
CA ILE A 360 -22.00 7.10 43.34
C ILE A 360 -20.51 7.04 43.66
N ALA A 361 -20.14 6.84 44.90
CA ALA A 361 -18.75 6.64 45.33
C ALA A 361 -18.53 5.21 45.77
N HIS A 362 -17.29 4.77 45.80
CA HIS A 362 -16.91 3.52 46.45
C HIS A 362 -17.19 3.61 47.97
N THR A 363 -17.20 2.46 48.65
CA THR A 363 -17.42 2.41 50.09
C THR A 363 -16.26 3.02 50.86
N ASP A 364 -16.52 3.51 52.08
CA ASP A 364 -15.48 4.07 52.96
C ASP A 364 -14.46 3.03 53.45
N ALA A 365 -14.72 1.74 53.24
CA ALA A 365 -13.77 0.68 53.53
C ALA A 365 -12.60 0.62 52.55
N PHE A 366 -12.75 1.23 51.36
CA PHE A 366 -11.71 1.30 50.31
C PHE A 366 -10.39 1.78 50.88
N LYS A 367 -9.33 1.07 50.53
CA LYS A 367 -7.94 1.43 50.82
C LYS A 367 -7.12 1.36 49.54
N GLY A 368 -6.12 2.17 49.47
CA GLY A 368 -5.17 2.21 48.38
C GLY A 368 -4.63 3.61 48.19
N ASP A 369 -3.33 3.71 47.92
CA ASP A 369 -2.68 4.98 47.60
C ASP A 369 -2.48 5.13 46.12
N GLU A 370 -2.53 6.37 45.63
CA GLU A 370 -2.27 6.74 44.24
C GLU A 370 -3.09 5.94 43.22
N VAL A 371 -4.36 5.69 43.54
CA VAL A 371 -5.24 4.87 42.72
C VAL A 371 -5.85 5.69 41.59
N THR A 372 -5.90 5.09 40.40
CA THR A 372 -6.67 5.61 39.25
C THR A 372 -7.85 4.70 38.98
N PHE A 373 -8.98 5.31 38.60
CA PHE A 373 -10.23 4.62 38.39
C PHE A 373 -10.73 4.76 36.94
N GLU A 374 -11.30 3.69 36.40
CA GLU A 374 -11.95 3.69 35.10
C GLU A 374 -13.24 2.86 35.11
N LEU A 375 -14.22 3.23 34.28
CA LEU A 375 -15.38 2.38 34.04
C LEU A 375 -14.92 1.17 33.19
N GLY A 376 -15.40 -0.02 33.56
CA GLY A 376 -15.26 -1.19 32.72
C GLY A 376 -16.12 -1.13 31.46
N GLU A 377 -16.26 -2.25 30.77
CA GLU A 377 -17.16 -2.32 29.62
C GLU A 377 -18.60 -1.97 30.05
N LEU A 378 -19.15 -0.94 29.43
CA LEU A 378 -20.53 -0.52 29.63
C LEU A 378 -21.41 -1.07 28.50
N THR A 379 -22.62 -1.47 28.84
CA THR A 379 -23.65 -1.75 27.83
C THR A 379 -23.91 -0.52 26.98
N ALA A 380 -24.41 -0.69 25.75
CA ALA A 380 -24.71 0.42 24.84
C ALA A 380 -25.61 1.49 25.45
N GLU A 381 -26.49 1.09 26.37
CA GLU A 381 -27.46 1.96 27.08
C GLU A 381 -26.78 2.86 28.12
N LEU A 382 -25.66 2.45 28.68
CA LEU A 382 -24.90 3.18 29.70
C LEU A 382 -23.75 4.00 29.08
N GLN A 383 -23.36 3.71 27.86
CA GLN A 383 -22.26 4.42 27.19
C GLN A 383 -22.58 5.90 27.05
N GLY A 384 -21.65 6.76 27.48
CA GLY A 384 -21.82 8.21 27.45
C GLY A 384 -22.82 8.80 28.45
N GLN A 385 -23.51 7.93 29.25
CA GLN A 385 -24.44 8.38 30.32
C GLN A 385 -23.75 8.48 31.68
N LEU A 386 -22.76 7.62 31.91
CA LEU A 386 -21.95 7.59 33.12
C LEU A 386 -20.56 8.14 32.84
N ASN A 387 -20.01 8.90 33.76
CA ASN A 387 -18.60 9.29 33.78
C ASN A 387 -18.03 8.94 35.15
N ILE A 388 -16.73 8.64 35.20
CA ILE A 388 -16.00 8.42 36.43
C ILE A 388 -14.90 9.46 36.59
N ASP A 389 -14.72 9.95 37.76
CA ASP A 389 -13.56 10.75 38.12
C ASP A 389 -12.39 9.80 38.35
N ALA A 390 -11.36 9.92 37.53
CA ALA A 390 -10.21 9.01 37.52
C ALA A 390 -9.38 9.08 38.84
N THR A 391 -9.54 10.10 39.66
CA THR A 391 -8.79 10.31 40.90
C THR A 391 -9.58 9.85 42.11
N THR A 392 -10.89 10.10 42.11
CA THR A 392 -11.74 9.84 43.28
C THR A 392 -12.60 8.58 43.12
N GLY A 393 -12.66 7.97 41.93
CA GLY A 393 -13.57 6.86 41.66
C GLY A 393 -15.05 7.24 41.66
N THR A 394 -15.39 8.53 41.78
CA THR A 394 -16.78 8.99 41.84
C THR A 394 -17.42 8.87 40.47
N ILE A 395 -18.48 8.08 40.37
CA ILE A 395 -19.28 7.91 39.16
C ILE A 395 -20.39 8.96 39.17
N THR A 396 -20.61 9.64 38.04
CA THR A 396 -21.58 10.68 37.87
C THR A 396 -22.47 10.44 36.68
N ALA A 397 -23.77 10.80 36.81
CA ALA A 397 -24.68 10.97 35.69
C ALA A 397 -25.22 12.40 35.65
N LYS A 398 -25.33 12.98 34.45
CA LYS A 398 -25.80 14.35 34.25
C LYS A 398 -27.30 14.43 34.41
N LYS A 399 -27.81 15.66 34.69
CA LYS A 399 -29.24 15.96 34.59
C LYS A 399 -29.70 15.70 33.14
N GLY A 400 -30.83 15.02 33.01
CA GLY A 400 -31.38 14.66 31.71
C GLY A 400 -30.72 13.42 31.11
N ASN A 401 -30.03 12.58 31.90
CA ASN A 401 -29.53 11.27 31.42
C ASN A 401 -30.69 10.41 30.91
N THR A 402 -30.41 9.59 29.94
CA THR A 402 -31.40 8.73 29.25
C THR A 402 -31.21 7.26 29.59
N ILE A 403 -30.62 6.96 30.74
CA ILE A 403 -30.43 5.57 31.20
C ILE A 403 -31.84 4.92 31.32
N PRO A 404 -32.09 3.79 30.63
CA PRO A 404 -33.41 3.13 30.68
C PRO A 404 -33.81 2.70 32.10
N VAL A 405 -35.10 2.71 32.37
CA VAL A 405 -35.63 2.11 33.62
C VAL A 405 -35.32 0.60 33.59
N GLY A 406 -34.71 0.12 34.66
CA GLY A 406 -34.32 -1.27 34.77
C GLY A 406 -33.14 -1.46 35.70
N THR A 407 -32.58 -2.66 35.66
CA THR A 407 -31.41 -3.08 36.44
C THR A 407 -30.17 -3.16 35.54
N HIS A 408 -29.14 -2.41 35.88
CA HIS A 408 -27.91 -2.31 35.13
C HIS A 408 -26.73 -2.76 36.01
N THR A 409 -25.82 -3.55 35.45
CA THR A 409 -24.56 -3.87 36.09
C THR A 409 -23.48 -2.91 35.60
N VAL A 410 -22.82 -2.26 36.56
CA VAL A 410 -21.71 -1.34 36.27
C VAL A 410 -20.44 -1.93 36.82
N ALA A 411 -19.45 -2.11 35.95
CA ALA A 411 -18.10 -2.54 36.31
C ALA A 411 -17.21 -1.32 36.51
N VAL A 412 -16.37 -1.34 37.53
CA VAL A 412 -15.37 -0.32 37.80
C VAL A 412 -14.02 -0.99 38.07
N LYS A 413 -13.00 -0.44 37.49
CA LYS A 413 -11.61 -0.87 37.65
C LYS A 413 -10.83 0.19 38.41
N ALA A 414 -10.10 -0.24 39.43
CA ALA A 414 -9.14 0.57 40.16
C ALA A 414 -7.75 0.03 39.92
N LYS A 415 -6.78 0.90 39.71
CA LYS A 415 -5.39 0.52 39.40
C LYS A 415 -4.42 1.44 40.11
N ASN A 416 -3.37 0.86 40.69
CA ASN A 416 -2.18 1.55 41.16
C ASN A 416 -0.92 0.73 40.82
N VAL A 417 0.26 1.16 41.27
CA VAL A 417 1.52 0.43 41.03
C VAL A 417 1.57 -0.95 41.65
N LYS A 418 0.71 -1.26 42.65
CA LYS A 418 0.62 -2.56 43.32
C LYS A 418 -0.29 -3.55 42.59
N GLY A 419 -1.07 -3.10 41.66
CA GLY A 419 -1.95 -3.96 40.88
C GLY A 419 -3.26 -3.29 40.49
N GLU A 420 -4.21 -4.13 40.09
CA GLU A 420 -5.55 -3.69 39.72
C GLU A 420 -6.61 -4.57 40.36
N GLN A 421 -7.75 -3.96 40.69
CA GLN A 421 -8.96 -4.65 41.11
C GLN A 421 -10.14 -4.18 40.29
N THR A 422 -11.05 -5.10 40.00
CA THR A 422 -12.32 -4.80 39.35
C THR A 422 -13.45 -5.19 40.28
N THR A 423 -14.41 -4.32 40.44
CA THR A 423 -15.65 -4.57 41.18
C THR A 423 -16.85 -4.27 40.29
N THR A 424 -17.99 -4.85 40.66
CA THR A 424 -19.26 -4.57 39.99
C THR A 424 -20.31 -4.23 41.01
N PHE A 425 -21.25 -3.35 40.65
CA PHE A 425 -22.42 -3.06 41.46
C PHE A 425 -23.68 -2.95 40.60
N THR A 426 -24.83 -3.00 41.24
CA THR A 426 -26.12 -2.89 40.58
C THR A 426 -26.64 -1.46 40.67
N LEU A 427 -26.93 -0.86 39.53
CA LEU A 427 -27.63 0.40 39.40
C LEU A 427 -29.09 0.14 38.95
N VAL A 428 -30.02 0.45 39.76
CA VAL A 428 -31.48 0.40 39.45
C VAL A 428 -31.97 1.81 39.12
N ILE A 429 -32.59 1.96 37.97
CA ILE A 429 -33.23 3.21 37.54
C ILE A 429 -34.74 3.05 37.59
#